data_ecfc66eca537d248fdb6db0f19e1c38b
#
_entry.id   ecfc66eca537d248fdb6db0f19e1c38b
#
_cell.length_a   1.000
_cell.length_b   1.000
_cell.length_c   1.000
_cell.angle_alpha   90.00
_cell.angle_beta   90.00
_cell.angle_gamma   90.00
#
_symmetry.space_group_name_H-M   'P 1'
#
loop_
_entity.id
_entity.type
_entity.pdbx_description
1 polymer ?
#
loop_
_entity_poly.entity_id
_entity_poly.type
_entity_poly.pdbx_seq_one_letter_code
_entity_poly.pdbx_strand_id
1 'polypeptide(L)'
;MEPVLINADAIRRLDLTPLQPWSSQPLPSLLEQGPALELQFDWPRDPSDPRELAECPEPRLWAVRADARFPWLPLLLERDQGSLIRHVAMVVPHSFNRSEGLRFEPQALELWITHRLMQLDDLCTATLGRSQRGNLSQMAASLGYELDAGFWTLLS
;
A
#
# COMPACT_ATOMS: atom_id res chain seq x y z
N MET A 1 -10.15 11.08 10.65
CA MET A 1 -8.93 11.69 10.09
C MET A 1 -9.20 12.09 8.64
N GLU A 2 -8.75 13.25 8.25
CA GLU A 2 -8.98 13.71 6.89
C GLU A 2 -8.11 12.94 5.90
N PRO A 3 -8.68 12.59 4.72
CA PRO A 3 -7.90 11.94 3.67
C PRO A 3 -6.76 12.84 3.17
N VAL A 4 -5.68 12.21 2.75
CA VAL A 4 -4.58 12.90 2.08
C VAL A 4 -4.92 13.05 0.61
N LEU A 5 -5.07 14.29 0.16
CA LEU A 5 -5.40 14.58 -1.23
C LEU A 5 -4.12 14.59 -2.07
N ILE A 6 -4.11 13.78 -3.13
CA ILE A 6 -3.03 13.74 -4.12
C ILE A 6 -3.58 14.38 -5.39
N ASN A 7 -3.23 15.63 -5.64
CA ASN A 7 -3.75 16.34 -6.80
C ASN A 7 -2.98 16.00 -8.08
N ALA A 8 -3.55 16.39 -9.22
CA ALA A 8 -2.99 16.07 -10.53
C ALA A 8 -1.58 16.62 -10.72
N ASP A 9 -1.27 17.77 -10.17
CA ASP A 9 0.06 18.37 -10.29
C ASP A 9 1.11 17.52 -9.56
N ALA A 10 0.82 17.11 -8.32
CA ALA A 10 1.70 16.20 -7.57
C ALA A 10 1.89 14.86 -8.30
N ILE A 11 0.83 14.33 -8.89
CA ILE A 11 0.89 13.08 -9.65
C ILE A 11 1.81 13.23 -10.86
N ARG A 12 1.64 14.27 -11.66
CA ARG A 12 2.44 14.51 -12.87
C ARG A 12 3.92 14.71 -12.58
N ARG A 13 4.22 15.36 -11.46
CA ARG A 13 5.61 15.64 -11.07
C ARG A 13 6.22 14.54 -10.22
N LEU A 14 5.47 13.49 -9.92
CA LEU A 14 5.88 12.44 -8.99
C LEU A 14 6.31 13.02 -7.64
N ASP A 15 5.57 14.00 -7.18
CA ASP A 15 5.84 14.73 -5.94
C ASP A 15 5.17 14.00 -4.76
N LEU A 16 5.98 13.59 -3.79
CA LEU A 16 5.52 12.87 -2.59
C LEU A 16 5.29 13.80 -1.39
N THR A 17 5.39 15.11 -1.59
CA THR A 17 5.17 16.10 -0.52
C THR A 17 3.83 15.91 0.21
N PRO A 18 2.72 15.50 -0.44
CA PRO A 18 1.48 15.23 0.29
C PRO A 18 1.61 14.21 1.43
N LEU A 19 2.62 13.33 1.37
CA LEU A 19 2.90 12.36 2.43
C LEU A 19 3.87 12.88 3.49
N GLN A 20 4.33 14.11 3.37
CA GLN A 20 5.34 14.67 4.28
C GLN A 20 4.90 14.67 5.75
N PRO A 21 3.64 14.99 6.10
CA PRO A 21 3.22 14.92 7.50
C PRO A 21 3.40 13.55 8.14
N TRP A 22 3.38 12.50 7.31
CA TRP A 22 3.57 11.12 7.74
C TRP A 22 5.04 10.71 7.66
N SER A 23 5.71 11.05 6.56
CA SER A 23 7.11 10.65 6.34
C SER A 23 8.10 11.35 7.28
N SER A 24 7.73 12.48 7.85
CA SER A 24 8.57 13.19 8.79
C SER A 24 8.45 12.67 10.23
N GLN A 25 7.49 11.79 10.51
CA GLN A 25 7.31 11.22 11.84
C GLN A 25 8.17 9.96 12.03
N PRO A 26 8.64 9.70 13.26
CA PRO A 26 9.31 8.44 13.56
C PRO A 26 8.39 7.24 13.35
N LEU A 27 8.91 6.14 12.84
CA LEU A 27 8.12 4.94 12.61
C LEU A 27 7.38 4.45 13.86
N PRO A 28 7.99 4.45 15.07
CA PRO A 28 7.24 4.04 16.28
C PRO A 28 5.97 4.84 16.50
N SER A 29 6.01 6.16 16.29
CA SER A 29 4.84 7.02 16.44
C SER A 29 3.75 6.69 15.43
N LEU A 30 4.14 6.41 14.19
CA LEU A 30 3.21 6.04 13.13
C LEU A 30 2.50 4.72 13.44
N LEU A 31 3.24 3.74 13.93
CA LEU A 31 2.67 2.41 14.23
C LEU A 31 1.75 2.44 15.46
N GLU A 32 1.98 3.33 16.41
CA GLU A 32 1.10 3.51 17.56
C GLU A 32 -0.27 4.07 17.17
N GLN A 33 -0.32 4.87 16.12
CA GLN A 33 -1.58 5.42 15.62
C GLN A 33 -2.43 4.38 14.89
N GLY A 34 -1.82 3.29 14.43
CA GLY A 34 -2.50 2.24 13.67
C GLY A 34 -2.89 2.66 12.26
N PRO A 35 -3.59 1.79 11.52
CA PRO A 35 -4.06 2.09 10.17
C PRO A 35 -5.06 3.25 10.20
N ALA A 36 -4.71 4.36 9.59
CA ALA A 36 -5.54 5.57 9.63
C ALA A 36 -5.41 6.43 8.37
N LEU A 37 -4.55 6.04 7.45
CA LEU A 37 -4.24 6.84 6.26
C LEU A 37 -5.15 6.47 5.10
N GLU A 38 -5.87 7.44 4.58
CA GLU A 38 -6.65 7.31 3.37
C GLU A 38 -6.05 8.24 2.31
N LEU A 39 -5.77 7.71 1.12
CA LEU A 39 -5.28 8.48 -0.01
C LEU A 39 -6.41 8.74 -0.99
N GLN A 40 -6.62 10.00 -1.34
CA GLN A 40 -7.56 10.40 -2.37
C GLN A 40 -6.80 10.97 -3.56
N PHE A 41 -7.00 10.37 -4.72
CA PHE A 41 -6.35 10.80 -5.95
C PHE A 41 -7.32 11.69 -6.75
N ASP A 42 -6.95 12.95 -6.89
CA ASP A 42 -7.68 13.89 -7.73
C ASP A 42 -7.04 13.91 -9.12
N TRP A 43 -7.45 12.94 -9.93
CA TRP A 43 -6.94 12.76 -11.29
C TRP A 43 -8.07 12.94 -12.30
N PRO A 44 -7.97 13.95 -13.19
CA PRO A 44 -9.00 14.18 -14.19
C PRO A 44 -9.00 13.07 -15.23
N ARG A 45 -10.18 12.51 -15.49
CA ARG A 45 -10.39 11.50 -16.53
C ARG A 45 -11.59 11.88 -17.37
N ASP A 46 -11.54 11.53 -18.65
CA ASP A 46 -12.69 11.66 -19.51
C ASP A 46 -13.79 10.72 -18.98
N PRO A 47 -15.06 11.18 -18.88
CA PRO A 47 -16.14 10.31 -18.40
C PRO A 47 -16.34 9.06 -19.27
N SER A 48 -15.91 9.09 -20.54
CA SER A 48 -15.99 7.93 -21.43
C SER A 48 -14.80 6.99 -21.29
N ASP A 49 -13.77 7.32 -20.50
CA ASP A 49 -12.60 6.49 -20.30
C ASP A 49 -12.98 5.28 -19.45
N PRO A 50 -12.91 4.03 -19.99
CA PRO A 50 -13.29 2.84 -19.24
C PRO A 50 -12.25 2.37 -18.21
N ARG A 51 -11.06 2.99 -18.18
CA ARG A 51 -9.97 2.55 -17.31
C ARG A 51 -10.28 2.90 -15.86
N GLU A 52 -9.91 1.99 -14.96
CA GLU A 52 -9.86 2.29 -13.54
C GLU A 52 -8.68 3.23 -13.24
N LEU A 53 -8.74 3.93 -12.12
CA LEU A 53 -7.65 4.81 -11.71
C LEU A 53 -6.30 4.08 -11.66
N ALA A 54 -6.32 2.84 -11.16
CA ALA A 54 -5.13 2.00 -11.06
C ALA A 54 -4.53 1.62 -12.41
N GLU A 55 -5.28 1.80 -13.50
CA GLU A 55 -4.81 1.52 -14.86
C GLU A 55 -4.24 2.76 -15.54
N CYS A 56 -4.40 3.94 -14.96
CA CYS A 56 -3.85 5.18 -15.49
C CYS A 56 -2.36 5.27 -15.16
N PRO A 57 -1.48 5.46 -16.18
CA PRO A 57 -0.03 5.40 -15.96
C PRO A 57 0.49 6.40 -14.94
N GLU A 58 0.01 7.63 -14.97
CA GLU A 58 0.54 8.69 -14.12
C GLU A 58 0.25 8.46 -12.62
N PRO A 59 -1.02 8.21 -12.19
CA PRO A 59 -1.28 7.84 -10.80
C PRO A 59 -0.56 6.58 -10.36
N ARG A 60 -0.45 5.61 -11.27
CA ARG A 60 0.24 4.36 -11.00
C ARG A 60 1.72 4.58 -10.72
N LEU A 61 2.40 5.40 -11.53
CA LEU A 61 3.81 5.74 -11.32
C LEU A 61 4.02 6.48 -10.01
N TRP A 62 3.12 7.38 -9.65
CA TRP A 62 3.17 8.07 -8.36
C TRP A 62 3.08 7.07 -7.22
N ALA A 63 2.13 6.14 -7.28
CA ALA A 63 1.95 5.12 -6.25
C ALA A 63 3.15 4.17 -6.15
N VAL A 64 3.74 3.78 -7.29
CA VAL A 64 4.95 2.95 -7.32
C VAL A 64 6.11 3.68 -6.64
N ARG A 65 6.27 4.97 -6.91
CA ARG A 65 7.30 5.77 -6.26
C ARG A 65 7.08 5.88 -4.75
N ALA A 66 5.84 6.12 -4.32
CA ALA A 66 5.48 6.18 -2.91
C ALA A 66 5.77 4.86 -2.19
N ASP A 67 5.40 3.74 -2.82
CA ASP A 67 5.63 2.41 -2.29
C ASP A 67 7.13 2.10 -2.14
N ALA A 68 7.93 2.51 -3.10
CA ALA A 68 9.38 2.32 -3.05
C ALA A 68 10.04 3.21 -1.99
N ARG A 69 9.59 4.45 -1.87
CA ARG A 69 10.17 5.42 -0.94
C ARG A 69 9.76 5.19 0.50
N PHE A 70 8.53 4.74 0.71
CA PHE A 70 7.93 4.54 2.03
C PHE A 70 7.45 3.10 2.17
N PRO A 71 8.37 2.15 2.44
CA PRO A 71 7.99 0.72 2.53
C PRO A 71 7.01 0.41 3.66
N TRP A 72 6.93 1.28 4.67
CA TRP A 72 6.00 1.18 5.79
C TRP A 72 4.57 1.63 5.42
N LEU A 73 4.39 2.28 4.27
CA LEU A 73 3.11 2.86 3.87
C LEU A 73 1.94 1.87 3.93
N PRO A 74 2.05 0.62 3.44
CA PRO A 74 0.94 -0.33 3.51
C PRO A 74 0.42 -0.62 4.93
N LEU A 75 1.26 -0.49 5.95
CA LEU A 75 0.84 -0.69 7.34
C LEU A 75 -0.08 0.42 7.85
N LEU A 76 0.01 1.61 7.27
CA LEU A 76 -0.75 2.77 7.70
C LEU A 76 -2.04 2.97 6.91
N LEU A 77 -2.17 2.32 5.76
CA LEU A 77 -3.32 2.53 4.89
C LEU A 77 -4.59 1.95 5.48
N GLU A 78 -5.67 2.73 5.39
CA GLU A 78 -6.99 2.35 5.85
C GLU A 78 -7.49 1.13 5.07
N ARG A 79 -7.86 0.07 5.78
CA ARG A 79 -8.32 -1.19 5.18
C ARG A 79 -9.82 -1.18 4.88
N ASP A 80 -10.60 -0.60 5.79
CA ASP A 80 -12.05 -0.60 5.68
C ASP A 80 -12.56 0.26 4.53
N GLN A 81 -11.87 1.35 4.23
CA GLN A 81 -12.17 2.23 3.11
C GLN A 81 -11.52 1.80 1.79
N GLY A 82 -10.79 0.69 1.82
CA GLY A 82 -10.16 0.16 0.63
C GLY A 82 -8.87 0.86 0.18
N SER A 83 -8.29 1.74 0.99
CA SER A 83 -7.06 2.43 0.63
C SER A 83 -5.90 1.47 0.40
N LEU A 84 -5.76 0.44 1.23
CA LEU A 84 -4.73 -0.58 1.04
C LEU A 84 -4.93 -1.33 -0.29
N ILE A 85 -6.15 -1.75 -0.57
CA ILE A 85 -6.45 -2.48 -1.80
C ILE A 85 -6.18 -1.61 -3.03
N ARG A 86 -6.56 -0.33 -2.98
CA ARG A 86 -6.31 0.61 -4.07
C ARG A 86 -4.81 0.82 -4.29
N HIS A 87 -4.05 0.96 -3.21
CA HIS A 87 -2.60 1.09 -3.29
C HIS A 87 -1.97 -0.12 -3.96
N VAL A 88 -2.34 -1.33 -3.52
CA VAL A 88 -1.84 -2.57 -4.10
C VAL A 88 -2.24 -2.69 -5.57
N ALA A 89 -3.47 -2.30 -5.93
CA ALA A 89 -3.91 -2.29 -7.32
C ALA A 89 -3.06 -1.36 -8.19
N MET A 90 -2.51 -0.30 -7.62
CA MET A 90 -1.64 0.62 -8.35
C MET A 90 -0.22 0.11 -8.53
N VAL A 91 0.28 -0.74 -7.63
CA VAL A 91 1.68 -1.19 -7.66
C VAL A 91 1.86 -2.63 -8.16
N VAL A 92 0.80 -3.42 -8.16
CA VAL A 92 0.83 -4.83 -8.59
C VAL A 92 -0.02 -5.00 -9.84
N PRO A 93 0.47 -5.72 -10.86
CA PRO A 93 -0.32 -6.00 -12.06
C PRO A 93 -1.65 -6.67 -11.72
N HIS A 94 -2.70 -6.23 -12.37
CA HIS A 94 -4.04 -6.74 -12.13
C HIS A 94 -4.92 -6.55 -13.38
N SER A 95 -6.07 -7.22 -13.38
CA SER A 95 -7.14 -6.99 -14.33
C SER A 95 -8.43 -6.69 -13.56
N PHE A 96 -9.34 -5.97 -14.20
CA PHE A 96 -10.64 -5.68 -13.63
C PHE A 96 -11.72 -6.38 -14.45
N ASN A 97 -12.62 -7.09 -13.77
CA ASN A 97 -13.72 -7.80 -14.39
C ASN A 97 -15.02 -7.40 -13.69
N ARG A 98 -16.08 -7.09 -14.46
CA ARG A 98 -17.35 -6.63 -13.90
C ARG A 98 -18.00 -7.63 -12.96
N SER A 99 -17.82 -8.92 -13.22
CA SER A 99 -18.43 -9.98 -12.39
C SER A 99 -17.56 -10.40 -11.22
N GLU A 100 -16.24 -10.32 -11.34
CA GLU A 100 -15.29 -10.81 -10.33
C GLU A 100 -14.57 -9.68 -9.60
N GLY A 101 -14.68 -8.44 -10.10
CA GLY A 101 -14.01 -7.30 -9.53
C GLY A 101 -12.54 -7.27 -9.86
N LEU A 102 -11.72 -6.85 -8.91
CA LEU A 102 -10.27 -6.73 -9.06
C LEU A 102 -9.61 -8.09 -8.95
N ARG A 103 -8.82 -8.44 -9.96
CA ARG A 103 -8.07 -9.70 -10.00
C ARG A 103 -6.60 -9.40 -10.16
N PHE A 104 -5.83 -9.58 -9.10
CA PHE A 104 -4.38 -9.44 -9.16
C PHE A 104 -3.75 -10.61 -9.92
N GLU A 105 -2.64 -10.33 -10.60
CA GLU A 105 -1.79 -11.40 -11.12
C GLU A 105 -1.23 -12.16 -9.90
N PRO A 106 -1.53 -13.48 -9.73
CA PRO A 106 -1.26 -14.17 -8.45
C PRO A 106 0.22 -14.20 -8.08
N GLN A 107 1.10 -14.45 -9.03
CA GLN A 107 2.54 -14.51 -8.75
C GLN A 107 3.10 -13.14 -8.38
N ALA A 108 2.66 -12.09 -9.06
CA ALA A 108 3.11 -10.74 -8.77
C ALA A 108 2.65 -10.28 -7.39
N LEU A 109 1.41 -10.59 -7.02
CA LEU A 109 0.89 -10.28 -5.69
C LEU A 109 1.64 -11.04 -4.60
N GLU A 110 1.87 -12.32 -4.80
CA GLU A 110 2.62 -13.15 -3.86
C GLU A 110 4.04 -12.62 -3.65
N LEU A 111 4.73 -12.27 -4.73
CA LEU A 111 6.07 -11.68 -4.65
C LEU A 111 6.06 -10.36 -3.91
N TRP A 112 5.10 -9.49 -4.21
CA TRP A 112 5.00 -8.20 -3.54
C TRP A 112 4.75 -8.38 -2.04
N ILE A 113 3.78 -9.22 -1.66
CA ILE A 113 3.46 -9.48 -0.25
C ILE A 113 4.67 -10.06 0.47
N THR A 114 5.30 -11.10 -0.08
CA THR A 114 6.45 -11.75 0.54
C THR A 114 7.59 -10.77 0.75
N HIS A 115 7.96 -10.03 -0.29
CA HIS A 115 9.01 -9.02 -0.21
C HIS A 115 8.68 -7.94 0.83
N ARG A 116 7.43 -7.46 0.83
CA ARG A 116 7.02 -6.40 1.73
C ARG A 116 7.01 -6.88 3.19
N LEU A 117 6.56 -8.09 3.44
CA LEU A 117 6.56 -8.66 4.78
C LEU A 117 7.99 -8.82 5.32
N MET A 118 8.91 -9.32 4.51
CA MET A 118 10.31 -9.45 4.90
C MET A 118 10.92 -8.08 5.21
N GLN A 119 10.72 -7.13 4.33
CA GLN A 119 11.25 -5.78 4.49
C GLN A 119 10.69 -5.09 5.73
N LEU A 120 9.38 -5.22 5.96
CA LEU A 120 8.72 -4.59 7.10
C LEU A 120 9.07 -5.26 8.42
N ASP A 121 9.22 -6.59 8.43
CA ASP A 121 9.65 -7.30 9.64
C ASP A 121 11.04 -6.84 10.06
N ASP A 122 11.98 -6.76 9.11
CA ASP A 122 13.33 -6.25 9.36
C ASP A 122 13.31 -4.81 9.84
N LEU A 123 12.54 -3.95 9.19
CA LEU A 123 12.44 -2.54 9.53
C LEU A 123 11.85 -2.33 10.93
N CYS A 124 10.78 -3.04 11.26
CA CYS A 124 10.13 -2.95 12.58
C CYS A 124 11.04 -3.49 13.67
N THR A 125 11.70 -4.61 13.44
CA THR A 125 12.64 -5.19 14.41
C THR A 125 13.81 -4.25 14.68
N ALA A 126 14.40 -3.68 13.62
CA ALA A 126 15.52 -2.76 13.75
C ALA A 126 15.14 -1.44 14.45
N THR A 127 13.95 -0.93 14.16
CA THR A 127 13.52 0.39 14.64
C THR A 127 12.89 0.31 16.04
N LEU A 128 12.07 -0.74 16.28
CA LEU A 128 11.29 -0.89 17.51
C LEU A 128 11.93 -1.86 18.51
N GLY A 129 12.89 -2.67 18.08
CA GLY A 129 13.46 -3.74 18.86
C GLY A 129 12.49 -4.89 19.12
N ARG A 130 11.38 -4.93 18.39
CA ARG A 130 10.36 -5.97 18.52
C ARG A 130 9.65 -6.20 17.18
N SER A 131 9.10 -7.40 17.02
CA SER A 131 8.35 -7.81 15.85
C SER A 131 6.95 -7.17 15.82
N GLN A 132 6.47 -6.86 14.61
CA GLN A 132 5.09 -6.43 14.34
C GLN A 132 4.35 -7.48 13.49
N ARG A 133 4.68 -8.75 13.68
CA ARG A 133 4.17 -9.86 12.86
C ARG A 133 2.65 -9.99 12.89
N GLY A 134 2.01 -9.61 14.01
CA GLY A 134 0.55 -9.57 14.08
C GLY A 134 -0.06 -8.58 13.08
N ASN A 135 0.46 -7.36 13.04
CA ASN A 135 0.02 -6.33 12.10
C ASN A 135 0.32 -6.71 10.64
N LEU A 136 1.48 -7.32 10.41
CA LEU A 136 1.89 -7.78 9.08
C LEU A 136 0.99 -8.90 8.58
N SER A 137 0.64 -9.85 9.45
CA SER A 137 -0.28 -10.94 9.13
C SER A 137 -1.67 -10.41 8.81
N GLN A 138 -2.14 -9.41 9.54
CA GLN A 138 -3.41 -8.74 9.26
C GLN A 138 -3.41 -8.05 7.89
N MET A 139 -2.32 -7.37 7.56
CA MET A 139 -2.18 -6.74 6.25
C MET A 139 -2.28 -7.79 5.13
N ALA A 140 -1.55 -8.89 5.25
CA ALA A 140 -1.58 -9.97 4.27
C ALA A 140 -2.98 -10.59 4.16
N ALA A 141 -3.66 -10.81 5.28
CA ALA A 141 -5.02 -11.35 5.30
C ALA A 141 -6.01 -10.43 4.58
N SER A 142 -5.84 -9.11 4.68
CA SER A 142 -6.65 -8.13 3.96
C SER A 142 -6.52 -8.26 2.44
N LEU A 143 -5.42 -8.83 1.98
CA LEU A 143 -5.14 -9.07 0.55
C LEU A 143 -5.43 -10.52 0.14
N GLY A 144 -6.03 -11.32 1.03
CA GLY A 144 -6.40 -12.70 0.75
C GLY A 144 -5.32 -13.73 1.04
N TYR A 145 -4.25 -13.35 1.75
CA TYR A 145 -3.15 -14.26 2.07
C TYR A 145 -3.12 -14.57 3.56
N GLU A 146 -3.34 -15.83 3.90
CA GLU A 146 -3.19 -16.32 5.27
C GLU A 146 -1.77 -16.85 5.47
N LEU A 147 -1.10 -16.36 6.50
CA LEU A 147 0.26 -16.78 6.85
C LEU A 147 0.20 -17.75 8.00
N ASP A 148 0.84 -18.91 7.84
CA ASP A 148 0.99 -19.86 8.92
C ASP A 148 2.26 -19.62 9.75
N ALA A 149 2.41 -20.35 10.83
CA ALA A 149 3.59 -20.24 11.70
C ALA A 149 4.89 -20.62 10.97
N GLY A 150 4.80 -21.50 9.97
CA GLY A 150 5.95 -21.92 9.16
C GLY A 150 6.59 -20.78 8.39
N PHE A 151 5.77 -19.86 7.87
CA PHE A 151 6.28 -18.67 7.16
C PHE A 151 7.23 -17.86 8.05
N TRP A 152 6.78 -17.54 9.28
CA TRP A 152 7.57 -16.74 10.20
C TRP A 152 8.81 -17.49 10.71
N THR A 153 8.72 -18.80 10.85
CA THR A 153 9.86 -19.65 11.22
C THR A 153 10.96 -19.56 10.18
N LEU A 154 10.62 -19.53 8.89
CA LEU A 154 11.59 -19.38 7.81
C LEU A 154 12.31 -18.04 7.81
N LEU A 155 11.70 -17.01 8.37
CA LEU A 155 12.30 -15.67 8.44
C LEU A 155 13.14 -15.44 9.71
N SER A 156 13.10 -16.36 10.63
CA SER A 156 13.79 -16.22 11.93
C SER A 156 15.24 -16.64 11.86
#